data_7b6f69ea4237c86f325d33a5ce54b13e
#
_entry.id   7b6f69ea4237c86f325d33a5ce54b13e
#
_cell.length_a   1.000
_cell.length_b   1.000
_cell.length_c   1.000
_cell.angle_alpha   90.00
_cell.angle_beta   90.00
_cell.angle_gamma   90.00
#
_symmetry.space_group_name_H-M   'P 1'
#
loop_
_entity.id
_entity.type
_entity.pdbx_description
1 polymer ?
#
loop_
_entity_poly.entity_id
_entity_poly.type
_entity_poly.pdbx_seq_one_letter_code
_entity_poly.pdbx_strand_id
1 'polypeptide(L)'
;GLAALGADIQEKGSRIVCRAKELRGAEVILDFPSVGATENIMMAAVLARGRTSIVGAAREPEIQDLQSFLNQMGAQVRGAGTDTVTVDGVASLSGGDFEIIPDRIVSGTVIVAVAATRGDVTIEGAQPGHLTSLIHVLRRAGIQIDVTNGIMRVSASARPKAVERVVTSPYPAFPTDLQAQVMTLLALADGVSLMKETVFEGRFKHVDELCRMGADIRVDLNNAYIRGVPCLYGSTVEATDLRAGAALVIAGLAAQGRTVVEQVHHIDRGYERIEEMFRRLGGDIVRESNERLIALDAR
;
A
#
# COMPACT_ATOMS: atom_id res chain seq x y z
N GLY A 1 12.10 17.46 10.50
CA GLY A 1 10.86 18.22 10.66
C GLY A 1 10.59 18.57 12.12
N LEU A 2 10.50 17.60 13.02
CA LEU A 2 10.26 17.84 14.45
C LEU A 2 11.35 18.68 15.10
N ALA A 3 12.62 18.50 14.72
CA ALA A 3 13.73 19.33 15.19
C ALA A 3 13.58 20.79 14.73
N ALA A 4 13.13 21.02 13.49
CA ALA A 4 12.85 22.36 12.99
C ALA A 4 11.75 23.06 13.78
N LEU A 5 10.75 22.31 14.27
CA LEU A 5 9.70 22.80 15.18
C LEU A 5 10.20 23.05 16.61
N GLY A 6 11.47 22.76 16.93
CA GLY A 6 12.09 23.01 18.24
C GLY A 6 12.11 21.80 19.17
N ALA A 7 11.86 20.58 18.68
CA ALA A 7 12.03 19.38 19.47
C ALA A 7 13.53 19.01 19.59
N ASP A 8 13.96 18.67 20.82
CA ASP A 8 15.23 17.99 21.07
C ASP A 8 15.03 16.49 20.81
N ILE A 9 15.82 15.94 19.88
CA ILE A 9 15.72 14.56 19.46
C ILE A 9 16.99 13.81 19.84
N GLN A 10 16.85 12.75 20.63
CA GLN A 10 17.96 11.92 21.10
C GLN A 10 17.71 10.47 20.73
N GLU A 11 18.69 9.85 20.08
CA GLU A 11 18.71 8.41 19.85
C GLU A 11 19.33 7.70 21.08
N LYS A 12 18.60 6.79 21.69
CA LYS A 12 19.03 6.01 22.86
C LYS A 12 18.80 4.53 22.61
N GLY A 13 19.84 3.85 22.09
CA GLY A 13 19.74 2.45 21.70
C GLY A 13 18.67 2.26 20.60
N SER A 14 17.64 1.46 20.91
CA SER A 14 16.51 1.20 19.99
C SER A 14 15.35 2.22 20.08
N ARG A 15 15.54 3.31 20.84
CA ARG A 15 14.48 4.31 21.10
C ARG A 15 14.88 5.67 20.59
N ILE A 16 13.91 6.39 20.02
CA ILE A 16 14.00 7.82 19.70
C ILE A 16 13.23 8.57 20.77
N VAL A 17 13.89 9.49 21.45
CA VAL A 17 13.29 10.34 22.49
C VAL A 17 13.19 11.76 21.95
N CYS A 18 11.94 12.25 21.79
CA CYS A 18 11.66 13.61 21.36
C CYS A 18 11.15 14.42 22.58
N ARG A 19 11.71 15.59 22.81
CA ARG A 19 11.30 16.48 23.91
C ARG A 19 11.19 17.92 23.41
N ALA A 20 10.12 18.58 23.80
CA ALA A 20 9.94 20.02 23.60
C ALA A 20 9.20 20.62 24.80
N LYS A 21 9.55 21.84 25.20
CA LYS A 21 8.72 22.63 26.12
C LYS A 21 7.53 23.24 25.40
N GLU A 22 7.79 23.72 24.18
CA GLU A 22 6.83 24.31 23.27
C GLU A 22 7.34 24.08 21.85
N LEU A 23 6.46 23.65 20.96
CA LEU A 23 6.76 23.60 19.53
C LEU A 23 6.45 24.96 18.90
N ARG A 24 7.27 25.37 17.92
CA ARG A 24 7.14 26.64 17.21
C ARG A 24 7.07 26.37 15.72
N GLY A 25 6.21 27.12 15.03
CA GLY A 25 6.09 27.07 13.60
C GLY A 25 7.42 27.38 12.91
N ALA A 26 7.70 26.65 11.85
CA ALA A 26 8.93 26.75 11.07
C ALA A 26 8.66 26.41 9.59
N GLU A 27 9.60 26.77 8.73
CA GLU A 27 9.66 26.21 7.38
C GLU A 27 10.41 24.89 7.43
N VAL A 28 9.78 23.84 6.88
CA VAL A 28 10.34 22.49 6.77
C VAL A 28 10.38 22.13 5.30
N ILE A 29 11.57 21.85 4.77
CA ILE A 29 11.77 21.42 3.40
C ILE A 29 12.07 19.90 3.43
N LEU A 30 11.26 19.12 2.72
CA LEU A 30 11.46 17.68 2.57
C LEU A 30 12.17 17.41 1.25
N ASP A 31 13.31 16.72 1.30
CA ASP A 31 14.08 16.34 0.11
C ASP A 31 13.32 15.30 -0.76
N PHE A 32 12.39 14.60 -0.14
CA PHE A 32 11.52 13.61 -0.77
C PHE A 32 10.11 13.70 -0.17
N PRO A 33 9.03 13.59 -0.97
CA PRO A 33 7.66 13.68 -0.47
C PRO A 33 7.27 12.43 0.34
N SER A 34 7.75 12.38 1.58
CA SER A 34 7.47 11.30 2.52
C SER A 34 6.11 11.49 3.19
N VAL A 35 5.22 10.50 3.05
CA VAL A 35 3.90 10.47 3.71
C VAL A 35 4.05 10.58 5.21
N GLY A 36 4.82 9.69 5.83
CA GLY A 36 4.98 9.66 7.28
C GLY A 36 5.64 10.94 7.83
N ALA A 37 6.60 11.56 7.11
CA ALA A 37 7.16 12.84 7.51
C ALA A 37 6.11 13.96 7.44
N THR A 38 5.35 14.05 6.35
CA THR A 38 4.29 15.04 6.17
C THR A 38 3.24 14.93 7.27
N GLU A 39 2.71 13.73 7.54
CA GLU A 39 1.71 13.48 8.59
C GLU A 39 2.21 13.86 9.98
N ASN A 40 3.40 13.39 10.35
CA ASN A 40 3.96 13.68 11.67
C ASN A 40 4.21 15.17 11.90
N ILE A 41 4.71 15.87 10.87
CA ILE A 41 4.93 17.32 10.96
C ILE A 41 3.60 18.07 11.02
N MET A 42 2.60 17.69 10.21
CA MET A 42 1.25 18.26 10.25
C MET A 42 0.66 18.13 11.64
N MET A 43 0.63 16.92 12.21
CA MET A 43 0.09 16.67 13.55
C MET A 43 0.83 17.43 14.65
N ALA A 44 2.15 17.54 14.56
CA ALA A 44 2.93 18.31 15.53
C ALA A 44 2.70 19.81 15.39
N ALA A 45 2.50 20.30 14.18
CA ALA A 45 2.36 21.73 13.88
C ALA A 45 1.01 22.31 14.31
N VAL A 46 -0.07 21.50 14.40
CA VAL A 46 -1.41 22.01 14.72
C VAL A 46 -1.50 22.67 16.09
N LEU A 47 -0.64 22.29 17.05
CA LEU A 47 -0.55 22.90 18.37
C LEU A 47 0.75 23.69 18.56
N ALA A 48 1.57 23.84 17.52
CA ALA A 48 2.78 24.66 17.57
C ALA A 48 2.43 26.14 17.56
N ARG A 49 3.25 26.98 18.21
CA ARG A 49 3.04 28.43 18.21
C ARG A 49 3.50 29.07 16.90
N GLY A 50 2.56 29.64 16.16
CA GLY A 50 2.82 30.31 14.88
C GLY A 50 2.54 29.43 13.67
N ARG A 51 3.13 29.78 12.53
CA ARG A 51 2.87 29.09 11.25
C ARG A 51 3.99 28.13 10.91
N THR A 52 3.61 26.93 10.44
CA THR A 52 4.51 25.95 9.82
C THR A 52 4.21 25.86 8.34
N SER A 53 5.26 25.82 7.49
CA SER A 53 5.17 25.51 6.07
C SER A 53 5.97 24.25 5.78
N ILE A 54 5.34 23.24 5.18
CA ILE A 54 5.97 21.98 4.78
C ILE A 54 6.09 22.01 3.25
N VAL A 55 7.30 22.23 2.75
CA VAL A 55 7.61 22.27 1.32
C VAL A 55 8.10 20.88 0.87
N GLY A 56 7.69 20.42 -0.29
CA GLY A 56 7.94 19.05 -0.75
C GLY A 56 7.06 18.01 -0.05
N ALA A 57 5.88 18.42 0.44
CA ALA A 57 4.93 17.56 1.13
C ALA A 57 4.41 16.42 0.23
N ALA A 58 4.07 15.31 0.85
CA ALA A 58 3.36 14.22 0.20
C ALA A 58 1.95 14.66 -0.23
N ARG A 59 1.45 14.10 -1.35
CA ARG A 59 0.19 14.53 -1.98
C ARG A 59 -0.89 13.46 -1.94
N GLU A 60 -0.59 12.33 -1.31
CA GLU A 60 -1.49 11.20 -1.20
C GLU A 60 -2.87 11.61 -0.67
N PRO A 61 -3.94 10.93 -1.07
CA PRO A 61 -5.30 11.21 -0.57
C PRO A 61 -5.39 11.19 0.95
N GLU A 62 -4.59 10.36 1.61
CA GLU A 62 -4.50 10.23 3.07
C GLU A 62 -4.05 11.53 3.74
N ILE A 63 -3.21 12.33 3.05
CA ILE A 63 -2.78 13.65 3.55
C ILE A 63 -3.94 14.65 3.51
N GLN A 64 -4.77 14.59 2.46
CA GLN A 64 -5.97 15.42 2.35
C GLN A 64 -7.02 15.04 3.38
N ASP A 65 -7.16 13.72 3.62
CA ASP A 65 -8.06 13.18 4.64
C ASP A 65 -7.63 13.63 6.04
N LEU A 66 -6.33 13.52 6.36
CA LEU A 66 -5.76 14.02 7.61
C LEU A 66 -5.98 15.53 7.78
N GLN A 67 -5.78 16.35 6.74
CA GLN A 67 -6.11 17.79 6.78
C GLN A 67 -7.58 18.00 7.13
N SER A 68 -8.48 17.27 6.50
CA SER A 68 -9.93 17.39 6.72
C SER A 68 -10.30 17.01 8.15
N PHE A 69 -9.74 15.92 8.65
CA PHE A 69 -9.91 15.48 10.04
C PHE A 69 -9.40 16.51 11.05
N LEU A 70 -8.17 16.99 10.87
CA LEU A 70 -7.58 18.00 11.75
C LEU A 70 -8.40 19.30 11.76
N ASN A 71 -8.84 19.76 10.58
CA ASN A 71 -9.65 20.98 10.45
C ASN A 71 -11.02 20.82 11.09
N GLN A 72 -11.63 19.64 11.03
CA GLN A 72 -12.88 19.36 11.74
C GLN A 72 -12.70 19.46 13.26
N MET A 73 -11.53 19.11 13.78
CA MET A 73 -11.19 19.29 15.20
C MET A 73 -10.80 20.73 15.58
N GLY A 74 -10.82 21.68 14.64
CA GLY A 74 -10.53 23.08 14.87
C GLY A 74 -9.09 23.51 14.51
N ALA A 75 -8.31 22.63 13.88
CA ALA A 75 -7.00 23.01 13.32
C ALA A 75 -7.16 23.94 12.09
N GLN A 76 -6.06 24.54 11.69
CA GLN A 76 -5.98 25.41 10.50
C GLN A 76 -4.91 24.90 9.55
N VAL A 77 -5.23 23.83 8.82
CA VAL A 77 -4.36 23.18 7.84
C VAL A 77 -4.85 23.47 6.43
N ARG A 78 -3.95 23.79 5.51
CA ARG A 78 -4.26 24.09 4.09
C ARG A 78 -3.18 23.54 3.18
N GLY A 79 -3.55 23.25 1.93
CA GLY A 79 -2.62 22.86 0.87
C GLY A 79 -2.36 21.37 0.75
N ALA A 80 -2.99 20.50 1.55
CA ALA A 80 -2.89 19.06 1.36
C ALA A 80 -3.30 18.65 -0.06
N GLY A 81 -2.56 17.70 -0.65
CA GLY A 81 -2.70 17.33 -2.07
C GLY A 81 -1.87 18.19 -3.02
N THR A 82 -1.22 19.25 -2.54
CA THR A 82 -0.20 20.03 -3.27
C THR A 82 1.20 19.72 -2.75
N ASP A 83 2.23 20.36 -3.29
CA ASP A 83 3.61 20.21 -2.83
C ASP A 83 3.93 21.01 -1.56
N THR A 84 2.99 21.83 -1.09
CA THR A 84 3.19 22.68 0.08
C THR A 84 1.98 22.64 0.99
N VAL A 85 2.18 22.19 2.24
CA VAL A 85 1.17 22.22 3.28
C VAL A 85 1.50 23.29 4.30
N THR A 86 0.52 24.13 4.63
CA THR A 86 0.64 25.18 5.65
C THR A 86 -0.26 24.89 6.83
N VAL A 87 0.28 25.03 8.03
CA VAL A 87 -0.44 24.86 9.31
C VAL A 87 -0.30 26.10 10.15
N ASP A 88 -1.41 26.76 10.48
CA ASP A 88 -1.46 27.80 11.49
C ASP A 88 -1.81 27.15 12.84
N GLY A 89 -0.89 27.21 13.80
CA GLY A 89 -1.07 26.58 15.09
C GLY A 89 -2.19 27.19 15.91
N VAL A 90 -2.97 26.34 16.59
CA VAL A 90 -4.11 26.71 17.43
C VAL A 90 -3.84 26.38 18.89
N ALA A 91 -4.60 27.02 19.81
CA ALA A 91 -4.41 26.80 21.24
C ALA A 91 -4.92 25.43 21.72
N SER A 92 -5.95 24.90 21.09
CA SER A 92 -6.54 23.61 21.44
C SER A 92 -7.30 23.02 20.25
N LEU A 93 -7.51 21.72 20.30
CA LEU A 93 -8.38 20.98 19.40
C LEU A 93 -9.61 20.47 20.17
N SER A 94 -10.72 20.26 19.45
CA SER A 94 -11.93 19.59 19.95
C SER A 94 -12.00 18.16 19.40
N GLY A 95 -12.77 17.30 20.07
CA GLY A 95 -13.15 16.00 19.50
C GLY A 95 -14.25 16.13 18.45
N GLY A 96 -14.46 15.07 17.67
CA GLY A 96 -15.52 15.01 16.66
C GLY A 96 -15.60 13.62 16.02
N ASP A 97 -16.71 13.37 15.32
CA ASP A 97 -16.88 12.17 14.49
C ASP A 97 -16.36 12.46 13.08
N PHE A 98 -15.59 11.55 12.52
CA PHE A 98 -15.01 11.70 11.18
C PHE A 98 -15.09 10.37 10.43
N GLU A 99 -15.55 10.43 9.20
CA GLU A 99 -15.55 9.28 8.30
C GLU A 99 -14.27 9.27 7.46
N ILE A 100 -13.43 8.27 7.69
CA ILE A 100 -12.15 8.09 7.00
C ILE A 100 -12.42 7.61 5.58
N ILE A 101 -11.64 8.10 4.62
CA ILE A 101 -11.71 7.65 3.22
C ILE A 101 -11.38 6.15 3.10
N PRO A 102 -11.95 5.45 2.10
CA PRO A 102 -11.62 4.05 1.82
C PRO A 102 -10.13 3.87 1.51
N ASP A 103 -9.53 2.80 2.06
CA ASP A 103 -8.13 2.47 1.81
C ASP A 103 -7.93 2.06 0.33
N ARG A 104 -7.22 2.92 -0.42
CA ARG A 104 -6.92 2.69 -1.83
C ARG A 104 -5.98 1.50 -2.05
N ILE A 105 -5.12 1.16 -1.09
CA ILE A 105 -4.19 0.04 -1.23
C ILE A 105 -4.91 -1.29 -1.02
N VAL A 106 -5.84 -1.36 -0.07
CA VAL A 106 -6.73 -2.53 0.08
C VAL A 106 -7.59 -2.70 -1.17
N SER A 107 -8.23 -1.61 -1.66
CA SER A 107 -9.01 -1.64 -2.90
C SER A 107 -8.15 -2.10 -4.09
N GLY A 108 -6.94 -1.55 -4.24
CA GLY A 108 -5.99 -1.94 -5.28
C GLY A 108 -5.57 -3.41 -5.20
N THR A 109 -5.36 -3.93 -3.99
CA THR A 109 -5.03 -5.34 -3.75
C THR A 109 -6.16 -6.26 -4.21
N VAL A 110 -7.42 -5.92 -3.91
CA VAL A 110 -8.60 -6.67 -4.40
C VAL A 110 -8.67 -6.65 -5.92
N ILE A 111 -8.50 -5.47 -6.54
CA ILE A 111 -8.52 -5.33 -8.01
C ILE A 111 -7.45 -6.21 -8.66
N VAL A 112 -6.24 -6.23 -8.11
CA VAL A 112 -5.15 -7.07 -8.63
C VAL A 112 -5.45 -8.56 -8.43
N ALA A 113 -6.04 -8.94 -7.29
CA ALA A 113 -6.45 -10.33 -7.05
C ALA A 113 -7.48 -10.80 -8.08
N VAL A 114 -8.52 -9.98 -8.34
CA VAL A 114 -9.52 -10.25 -9.39
C VAL A 114 -8.86 -10.43 -10.76
N ALA A 115 -7.92 -9.56 -11.10
CA ALA A 115 -7.18 -9.64 -12.36
C ALA A 115 -6.32 -10.91 -12.46
N ALA A 116 -5.63 -11.30 -11.39
CA ALA A 116 -4.75 -12.48 -11.35
C ALA A 116 -5.53 -13.81 -11.42
N THR A 117 -6.70 -13.86 -10.78
CA THR A 117 -7.58 -15.03 -10.75
C THR A 117 -8.57 -15.08 -11.91
N ARG A 118 -8.56 -14.08 -12.79
CA ARG A 118 -9.49 -13.93 -13.93
C ARG A 118 -10.96 -13.91 -13.49
N GLY A 119 -11.22 -13.16 -12.43
CA GLY A 119 -12.53 -12.97 -11.84
C GLY A 119 -13.33 -11.83 -12.47
N ASP A 120 -14.57 -11.67 -11.97
CA ASP A 120 -15.48 -10.56 -12.28
C ASP A 120 -16.14 -10.11 -10.97
N VAL A 121 -15.82 -8.89 -10.51
CA VAL A 121 -16.25 -8.37 -9.21
C VAL A 121 -16.67 -6.93 -9.33
N THR A 122 -17.70 -6.56 -8.57
CA THR A 122 -18.13 -5.18 -8.36
C THR A 122 -17.64 -4.69 -7.00
N ILE A 123 -17.02 -3.50 -6.98
CA ILE A 123 -16.47 -2.87 -5.78
C ILE A 123 -17.25 -1.57 -5.54
N GLU A 124 -17.91 -1.49 -4.41
CA GLU A 124 -18.60 -0.30 -3.92
C GLU A 124 -17.69 0.45 -2.94
N GLY A 125 -17.82 1.77 -2.88
CA GLY A 125 -17.06 2.63 -1.98
C GLY A 125 -15.60 2.88 -2.36
N ALA A 126 -15.05 2.19 -3.38
CA ALA A 126 -13.72 2.52 -3.88
C ALA A 126 -13.70 3.93 -4.48
N GLN A 127 -12.57 4.60 -4.35
CA GLN A 127 -12.34 5.92 -4.93
C GLN A 127 -11.44 5.78 -6.18
N PRO A 128 -12.01 5.66 -7.40
CA PRO A 128 -11.21 5.42 -8.62
C PRO A 128 -10.17 6.50 -8.89
N GLY A 129 -10.47 7.76 -8.49
CA GLY A 129 -9.53 8.88 -8.58
C GLY A 129 -8.24 8.67 -7.78
N HIS A 130 -8.30 7.90 -6.70
CA HIS A 130 -7.12 7.56 -5.87
C HIS A 130 -6.28 6.41 -6.47
N LEU A 131 -6.80 5.70 -7.48
CA LEU A 131 -6.22 4.51 -8.11
C LEU A 131 -5.87 4.71 -9.58
N THR A 132 -5.85 5.95 -10.08
CA THR A 132 -5.69 6.26 -11.50
C THR A 132 -4.48 5.58 -12.15
N SER A 133 -3.33 5.60 -11.49
CA SER A 133 -2.11 4.97 -11.98
C SER A 133 -2.20 3.43 -12.03
N LEU A 134 -2.81 2.81 -11.01
CA LEU A 134 -3.07 1.36 -11.02
C LEU A 134 -4.04 0.98 -12.14
N ILE A 135 -5.17 1.69 -12.25
CA ILE A 135 -6.19 1.45 -13.29
C ILE A 135 -5.54 1.54 -14.68
N HIS A 136 -4.67 2.54 -14.90
CA HIS A 136 -3.93 2.67 -16.15
C HIS A 136 -3.04 1.45 -16.45
N VAL A 137 -2.28 0.98 -15.47
CA VAL A 137 -1.41 -0.21 -15.61
C VAL A 137 -2.25 -1.45 -15.91
N LEU A 138 -3.34 -1.67 -15.19
CA LEU A 138 -4.21 -2.84 -15.36
C LEU A 138 -4.94 -2.84 -16.72
N ARG A 139 -5.41 -1.69 -17.18
CA ARG A 139 -5.99 -1.57 -18.54
C ARG A 139 -4.99 -1.90 -19.64
N ARG A 140 -3.73 -1.51 -19.49
CA ARG A 140 -2.64 -1.93 -20.39
C ARG A 140 -2.40 -3.44 -20.34
N ALA A 141 -2.59 -4.06 -19.18
CA ALA A 141 -2.54 -5.52 -19.03
C ALA A 141 -3.79 -6.23 -19.61
N GLY A 142 -4.77 -5.49 -20.15
CA GLY A 142 -5.99 -6.04 -20.75
C GLY A 142 -7.13 -6.30 -19.77
N ILE A 143 -7.04 -5.78 -18.56
CA ILE A 143 -8.11 -5.88 -17.55
C ILE A 143 -9.18 -4.83 -17.84
N GLN A 144 -10.44 -5.26 -17.86
CA GLN A 144 -11.58 -4.37 -18.02
C GLN A 144 -11.94 -3.75 -16.66
N ILE A 145 -11.97 -2.43 -16.62
CA ILE A 145 -12.34 -1.67 -15.42
C ILE A 145 -13.30 -0.57 -15.84
N ASP A 146 -14.56 -0.74 -15.46
CA ASP A 146 -15.64 0.20 -15.71
C ASP A 146 -16.04 0.90 -14.41
N VAL A 147 -16.21 2.22 -14.49
CA VAL A 147 -16.62 3.05 -13.36
C VAL A 147 -17.93 3.75 -13.71
N THR A 148 -18.97 3.48 -12.93
CA THR A 148 -20.30 4.07 -13.12
C THR A 148 -20.91 4.40 -11.77
N ASN A 149 -21.28 5.65 -11.55
CA ASN A 149 -21.96 6.13 -10.32
C ASN A 149 -21.21 5.74 -9.02
N GLY A 150 -19.86 5.82 -8.99
CA GLY A 150 -19.06 5.48 -7.81
C GLY A 150 -18.88 3.97 -7.58
N ILE A 151 -19.40 3.13 -8.46
CA ILE A 151 -19.23 1.67 -8.44
C ILE A 151 -18.18 1.30 -9.49
N MET A 152 -17.23 0.46 -9.11
CA MET A 152 -16.18 -0.04 -9.99
C MET A 152 -16.40 -1.53 -10.28
N ARG A 153 -16.61 -1.89 -11.55
CA ARG A 153 -16.58 -3.30 -11.98
C ARG A 153 -15.21 -3.62 -12.56
N VAL A 154 -14.63 -4.70 -12.07
CA VAL A 154 -13.34 -5.24 -12.53
C VAL A 154 -13.58 -6.62 -13.11
N SER A 155 -13.18 -6.83 -14.36
CA SER A 155 -13.37 -8.11 -15.05
C SER A 155 -12.13 -8.50 -15.84
N ALA A 156 -11.71 -9.76 -15.71
CA ALA A 156 -10.56 -10.33 -16.40
C ALA A 156 -10.94 -11.70 -16.98
N SER A 157 -11.27 -11.78 -18.26
CA SER A 157 -11.69 -13.03 -18.92
C SER A 157 -10.55 -13.79 -19.58
N ALA A 158 -9.38 -13.19 -19.75
CA ALA A 158 -8.23 -13.75 -20.44
C ALA A 158 -6.95 -13.62 -19.62
N ARG A 159 -5.89 -14.33 -20.04
CA ARG A 159 -4.55 -14.16 -19.49
C ARG A 159 -4.12 -12.70 -19.61
N PRO A 160 -3.60 -12.06 -18.53
CA PRO A 160 -3.10 -10.69 -18.60
C PRO A 160 -1.99 -10.56 -19.65
N LYS A 161 -1.87 -9.40 -20.24
CA LYS A 161 -0.73 -9.04 -21.13
C LYS A 161 0.39 -8.43 -20.30
N ALA A 162 1.62 -8.66 -20.70
CA ALA A 162 2.75 -7.98 -20.11
C ALA A 162 2.65 -6.46 -20.28
N VAL A 163 3.09 -5.74 -19.27
CA VAL A 163 3.23 -4.28 -19.30
C VAL A 163 4.72 -3.97 -19.37
N GLU A 164 5.16 -3.42 -20.49
CA GLU A 164 6.57 -3.21 -20.79
C GLU A 164 7.36 -2.64 -19.63
N ARG A 165 6.80 -1.60 -18.97
CA ARG A 165 7.45 -0.94 -17.83
C ARG A 165 6.44 -0.36 -16.87
N VAL A 166 6.64 -0.63 -15.56
CA VAL A 166 5.98 0.00 -14.42
C VAL A 166 7.05 0.58 -13.52
N VAL A 167 6.89 1.84 -13.10
CA VAL A 167 7.86 2.53 -12.23
C VAL A 167 7.10 3.06 -11.02
N THR A 168 7.52 2.68 -9.82
CA THR A 168 6.98 3.29 -8.60
C THR A 168 7.47 4.72 -8.46
N SER A 169 6.64 5.60 -7.97
CA SER A 169 6.97 6.99 -7.68
C SER A 169 5.94 7.59 -6.72
N PRO A 170 6.25 8.72 -6.06
CA PRO A 170 5.27 9.41 -5.22
C PRO A 170 3.96 9.73 -5.95
N TYR A 171 2.87 9.78 -5.21
CA TYR A 171 1.54 10.08 -5.73
C TYR A 171 1.53 11.41 -6.55
N PRO A 172 0.82 11.47 -7.68
CA PRO A 172 -0.20 10.52 -8.20
C PRO A 172 0.34 9.42 -9.14
N ALA A 173 1.65 9.19 -9.15
CA ALA A 173 2.24 8.10 -9.92
C ALA A 173 1.96 6.73 -9.29
N PHE A 174 2.58 5.66 -9.81
CA PHE A 174 2.30 4.30 -9.37
C PHE A 174 2.85 4.05 -7.96
N PRO A 175 2.00 3.66 -7.00
CA PRO A 175 2.41 3.55 -5.59
C PRO A 175 3.28 2.32 -5.34
N THR A 176 4.36 2.51 -4.59
CA THR A 176 5.23 1.43 -4.13
C THR A 176 4.46 0.36 -3.32
N ASP A 177 3.34 0.72 -2.67
CA ASP A 177 2.52 -0.19 -1.87
C ASP A 177 1.66 -1.16 -2.69
N LEU A 178 1.58 -0.99 -4.01
CA LEU A 178 0.96 -1.94 -4.94
C LEU A 178 1.98 -2.64 -5.85
N GLN A 179 3.27 -2.40 -5.65
CA GLN A 179 4.34 -2.97 -6.44
C GLN A 179 4.34 -4.51 -6.37
N ALA A 180 4.33 -5.10 -5.19
CA ALA A 180 4.41 -6.56 -5.01
C ALA A 180 3.16 -7.27 -5.58
N GLN A 181 1.97 -6.71 -5.35
CA GLN A 181 0.72 -7.25 -5.88
C GLN A 181 0.70 -7.24 -7.41
N VAL A 182 1.08 -6.12 -8.03
CA VAL A 182 1.14 -6.03 -9.50
C VAL A 182 2.25 -6.92 -10.07
N MET A 183 3.38 -7.10 -9.37
CA MET A 183 4.39 -8.07 -9.79
C MET A 183 3.85 -9.50 -9.84
N THR A 184 3.00 -9.90 -8.89
CA THR A 184 2.31 -11.20 -8.93
C THR A 184 1.43 -11.34 -10.17
N LEU A 185 0.66 -10.30 -10.53
CA LEU A 185 -0.13 -10.31 -11.76
C LEU A 185 0.77 -10.43 -13.00
N LEU A 186 1.86 -9.65 -13.06
CA LEU A 186 2.78 -9.66 -14.19
C LEU A 186 3.55 -10.98 -14.32
N ALA A 187 3.76 -11.71 -13.22
CA ALA A 187 4.32 -13.06 -13.24
C ALA A 187 3.40 -14.08 -13.95
N LEU A 188 2.09 -13.80 -14.05
CA LEU A 188 1.12 -14.60 -14.78
C LEU A 188 0.82 -14.06 -16.19
N ALA A 189 1.35 -12.88 -16.54
CA ALA A 189 1.06 -12.20 -17.81
C ALA A 189 1.72 -12.90 -19.01
N ASP A 190 1.23 -12.61 -20.22
CA ASP A 190 1.84 -13.07 -21.45
C ASP A 190 2.89 -12.05 -21.91
N GLY A 191 4.18 -12.45 -21.90
CA GLY A 191 5.31 -11.62 -22.30
C GLY A 191 6.26 -11.26 -21.16
N VAL A 192 7.02 -10.17 -21.33
CA VAL A 192 8.04 -9.69 -20.39
C VAL A 192 7.70 -8.30 -19.90
N SER A 193 7.83 -8.07 -18.60
CA SER A 193 7.61 -6.79 -17.95
C SER A 193 8.83 -6.36 -17.14
N LEU A 194 9.01 -5.05 -17.00
CA LEU A 194 9.97 -4.44 -16.10
C LEU A 194 9.24 -3.69 -14.99
N MET A 195 9.50 -4.08 -13.74
CA MET A 195 9.12 -3.30 -12.56
C MET A 195 10.35 -2.58 -12.02
N LYS A 196 10.29 -1.25 -11.93
CA LYS A 196 11.34 -0.44 -11.33
C LYS A 196 10.85 0.17 -10.03
N GLU A 197 11.53 -0.12 -8.92
CA GLU A 197 11.26 0.47 -7.60
C GLU A 197 12.14 1.71 -7.41
N THR A 198 11.55 2.87 -7.11
CA THR A 198 12.29 4.13 -6.91
C THR A 198 11.96 4.83 -5.60
N VAL A 199 11.06 4.27 -4.81
CA VAL A 199 10.58 4.87 -3.55
C VAL A 199 11.17 4.16 -2.34
N PHE A 200 11.24 2.82 -2.38
CA PHE A 200 11.63 2.02 -1.21
C PHE A 200 12.74 1.04 -1.58
N GLU A 201 13.92 1.26 -1.02
CA GLU A 201 15.08 0.40 -1.29
C GLU A 201 14.86 -1.05 -0.82
N GLY A 202 15.28 -2.01 -1.66
CA GLY A 202 15.26 -3.43 -1.31
C GLY A 202 13.87 -4.05 -1.19
N ARG A 203 12.83 -3.45 -1.80
CA ARG A 203 11.44 -3.91 -1.70
C ARG A 203 11.12 -5.08 -2.63
N PHE A 204 12.05 -6.03 -2.80
CA PHE A 204 11.87 -7.22 -3.64
C PHE A 204 11.96 -8.54 -2.86
N LYS A 205 11.85 -8.53 -1.53
CA LYS A 205 11.95 -9.73 -0.69
C LYS A 205 10.92 -10.81 -1.04
N HIS A 206 9.74 -10.42 -1.54
CA HIS A 206 8.69 -11.34 -1.99
C HIS A 206 9.04 -12.10 -3.27
N VAL A 207 10.06 -11.68 -4.00
CA VAL A 207 10.44 -12.30 -5.28
C VAL A 207 10.93 -13.73 -5.09
N ASP A 208 11.74 -13.99 -4.07
CA ASP A 208 12.25 -15.35 -3.80
C ASP A 208 11.08 -16.31 -3.52
N GLU A 209 10.05 -15.83 -2.81
CA GLU A 209 8.86 -16.62 -2.53
C GLU A 209 7.99 -16.85 -3.78
N LEU A 210 7.85 -15.84 -4.64
CA LEU A 210 7.17 -16.01 -5.94
C LEU A 210 7.95 -16.97 -6.86
N CYS A 211 9.28 -16.91 -6.87
CA CYS A 211 10.10 -17.86 -7.62
C CYS A 211 9.96 -19.29 -7.08
N ARG A 212 9.80 -19.47 -5.77
CA ARG A 212 9.48 -20.78 -5.15
C ARG A 212 8.13 -21.34 -5.64
N MET A 213 7.18 -20.45 -5.98
CA MET A 213 5.91 -20.81 -6.61
C MET A 213 6.00 -20.99 -8.13
N GLY A 214 7.19 -20.86 -8.73
CA GLY A 214 7.44 -21.08 -10.16
C GLY A 214 7.42 -19.80 -11.00
N ALA A 215 7.44 -18.61 -10.42
CA ALA A 215 7.60 -17.38 -11.16
C ALA A 215 9.01 -17.25 -11.77
N ASP A 216 9.13 -16.66 -12.96
CA ASP A 216 10.40 -16.33 -13.61
C ASP A 216 10.69 -14.83 -13.46
N ILE A 217 11.35 -14.49 -12.36
CA ILE A 217 11.66 -13.10 -12.00
C ILE A 217 13.16 -12.98 -11.67
N ARG A 218 13.81 -12.00 -12.30
CA ARG A 218 15.21 -11.65 -12.01
C ARG A 218 15.28 -10.22 -11.50
N VAL A 219 15.86 -10.04 -10.32
CA VAL A 219 16.12 -8.72 -9.73
C VAL A 219 17.55 -8.28 -10.01
N ASP A 220 17.70 -7.03 -10.43
CA ASP A 220 18.97 -6.35 -10.58
C ASP A 220 18.83 -4.93 -9.99
N LEU A 221 19.47 -4.72 -8.84
CA LEU A 221 19.35 -3.49 -8.04
C LEU A 221 17.87 -3.15 -7.75
N ASN A 222 17.38 -2.06 -8.32
CA ASN A 222 16.01 -1.58 -8.18
C ASN A 222 15.09 -1.97 -9.36
N ASN A 223 15.51 -2.92 -10.19
CA ASN A 223 14.75 -3.41 -11.33
C ASN A 223 14.42 -4.89 -11.14
N ALA A 224 13.17 -5.27 -11.41
CA ALA A 224 12.75 -6.65 -11.51
C ALA A 224 12.28 -6.93 -12.95
N TYR A 225 12.94 -7.84 -13.62
CA TYR A 225 12.59 -8.36 -14.94
C TYR A 225 11.69 -9.58 -14.74
N ILE A 226 10.47 -9.51 -15.22
CA ILE A 226 9.42 -10.49 -14.98
C ILE A 226 9.05 -11.12 -16.31
N ARG A 227 9.35 -12.40 -16.49
CA ARG A 227 8.84 -13.18 -17.61
C ARG A 227 7.61 -13.94 -17.13
N GLY A 228 6.47 -13.64 -17.70
CA GLY A 228 5.24 -14.25 -17.27
C GLY A 228 5.17 -15.75 -17.61
N VAL A 229 4.72 -16.54 -16.62
CA VAL A 229 4.52 -17.99 -16.73
C VAL A 229 3.04 -18.34 -16.92
N PRO A 230 2.70 -19.50 -17.48
CA PRO A 230 1.30 -19.91 -17.67
C PRO A 230 0.53 -20.08 -16.37
N CYS A 231 1.17 -20.52 -15.31
CA CYS A 231 0.61 -20.71 -13.97
C CYS A 231 1.70 -20.64 -12.90
N LEU A 232 1.28 -20.36 -11.68
CA LEU A 232 2.05 -20.56 -10.44
C LEU A 232 1.60 -21.87 -9.78
N TYR A 233 2.45 -22.42 -8.92
CA TYR A 233 2.19 -23.66 -8.20
C TYR A 233 2.14 -23.42 -6.70
N GLY A 234 1.25 -24.14 -6.03
CA GLY A 234 1.13 -24.11 -4.58
C GLY A 234 2.44 -24.48 -3.88
N SER A 235 2.79 -23.73 -2.86
CA SER A 235 4.01 -23.89 -2.06
C SER A 235 3.79 -23.36 -0.66
N THR A 236 4.66 -23.71 0.28
CA THR A 236 4.79 -23.00 1.55
C THR A 236 5.70 -21.80 1.34
N VAL A 237 5.19 -20.60 1.63
CA VAL A 237 5.86 -19.31 1.44
C VAL A 237 5.71 -18.44 2.68
N GLU A 238 6.65 -17.53 2.89
CA GLU A 238 6.71 -16.69 4.09
C GLU A 238 6.39 -15.23 3.77
N ALA A 239 5.44 -14.64 4.49
CA ALA A 239 5.18 -13.21 4.42
C ALA A 239 6.31 -12.44 5.12
N THR A 240 7.17 -11.77 4.35
CA THR A 240 8.31 -11.00 4.86
C THR A 240 7.93 -9.59 5.34
N ASP A 241 6.82 -9.07 4.85
CA ASP A 241 6.21 -7.79 5.23
C ASP A 241 4.75 -7.74 4.81
N LEU A 242 4.06 -6.64 5.15
CA LEU A 242 2.65 -6.40 4.87
C LEU A 242 2.29 -6.57 3.38
N ARG A 243 3.05 -5.96 2.47
CA ARG A 243 2.73 -5.92 1.03
C ARG A 243 3.18 -7.19 0.31
N ALA A 244 4.33 -7.72 0.73
CA ALA A 244 4.79 -9.05 0.31
C ALA A 244 3.76 -10.12 0.68
N GLY A 245 3.29 -10.13 1.92
CA GLY A 245 2.27 -11.08 2.36
C GLY A 245 0.98 -11.01 1.55
N ALA A 246 0.45 -9.81 1.30
CA ALA A 246 -0.74 -9.63 0.46
C ALA A 246 -0.52 -10.12 -0.98
N ALA A 247 0.67 -9.89 -1.55
CA ALA A 247 1.03 -10.38 -2.87
C ALA A 247 1.09 -11.92 -2.92
N LEU A 248 1.62 -12.56 -1.87
CA LEU A 248 1.68 -14.03 -1.76
C LEU A 248 0.29 -14.66 -1.57
N VAL A 249 -0.63 -13.98 -0.88
CA VAL A 249 -2.05 -14.41 -0.83
C VAL A 249 -2.66 -14.37 -2.23
N ILE A 250 -2.44 -13.31 -3.00
CA ILE A 250 -2.91 -13.22 -4.40
C ILE A 250 -2.29 -14.34 -5.25
N ALA A 251 -0.98 -14.59 -5.08
CA ALA A 251 -0.29 -15.66 -5.79
C ALA A 251 -0.90 -17.02 -5.46
N GLY A 252 -1.20 -17.30 -4.19
CA GLY A 252 -1.86 -18.53 -3.73
C GLY A 252 -3.25 -18.72 -4.30
N LEU A 253 -4.05 -17.65 -4.36
CA LEU A 253 -5.40 -17.69 -4.97
C LEU A 253 -5.36 -17.98 -6.48
N ALA A 254 -4.28 -17.61 -7.17
CA ALA A 254 -4.10 -17.83 -8.61
C ALA A 254 -3.30 -19.09 -8.94
N ALA A 255 -2.68 -19.76 -7.96
CA ALA A 255 -1.82 -20.92 -8.15
C ALA A 255 -2.61 -22.22 -8.34
N GLN A 256 -1.96 -23.20 -8.97
CA GLN A 256 -2.44 -24.59 -8.98
C GLN A 256 -1.95 -25.33 -7.74
N GLY A 257 -2.86 -26.01 -7.03
CA GLY A 257 -2.56 -26.73 -5.80
C GLY A 257 -2.72 -25.88 -4.54
N ARG A 258 -2.23 -26.37 -3.42
CA ARG A 258 -2.35 -25.69 -2.11
C ARG A 258 -1.15 -24.80 -1.84
N THR A 259 -1.42 -23.56 -1.45
CA THR A 259 -0.41 -22.61 -0.95
C THR A 259 -0.62 -22.40 0.55
N VAL A 260 0.47 -22.43 1.31
CA VAL A 260 0.48 -22.05 2.73
C VAL A 260 1.28 -20.77 2.86
N VAL A 261 0.67 -19.71 3.38
CA VAL A 261 1.34 -18.44 3.68
C VAL A 261 1.59 -18.36 5.17
N GLU A 262 2.86 -18.39 5.55
CA GLU A 262 3.29 -18.27 6.94
C GLU A 262 3.55 -16.80 7.34
N GLN A 263 3.77 -16.52 8.65
CA GLN A 263 4.04 -15.20 9.21
C GLN A 263 2.93 -14.17 8.89
N VAL A 264 1.68 -14.61 8.88
CA VAL A 264 0.51 -13.80 8.49
C VAL A 264 0.26 -12.57 9.38
N HIS A 265 0.89 -12.50 10.57
CA HIS A 265 0.84 -11.33 11.44
C HIS A 265 1.36 -10.05 10.74
N HIS A 266 2.22 -10.18 9.75
CA HIS A 266 2.62 -9.05 8.91
C HIS A 266 1.46 -8.51 8.08
N ILE A 267 0.57 -9.39 7.58
CA ILE A 267 -0.60 -9.02 6.78
C ILE A 267 -1.65 -8.32 7.65
N ASP A 268 -1.85 -8.80 8.88
CA ASP A 268 -2.85 -8.27 9.82
C ASP A 268 -2.63 -6.81 10.21
N ARG A 269 -1.44 -6.26 9.94
CA ARG A 269 -1.13 -4.85 10.21
C ARG A 269 -1.89 -3.87 9.29
N GLY A 270 -2.42 -4.30 8.16
CA GLY A 270 -3.11 -3.43 7.22
C GLY A 270 -4.23 -4.09 6.42
N TYR A 271 -4.50 -5.37 6.66
CA TYR A 271 -5.63 -6.08 6.05
C TYR A 271 -6.42 -6.77 7.16
N GLU A 272 -7.57 -6.21 7.49
CA GLU A 272 -8.48 -6.83 8.45
C GLU A 272 -9.06 -8.11 7.84
N ARG A 273 -8.68 -9.28 8.41
CA ARG A 273 -9.23 -10.60 8.05
C ARG A 273 -9.23 -10.84 6.53
N ILE A 274 -8.05 -10.72 5.90
CA ILE A 274 -7.87 -10.86 4.45
C ILE A 274 -8.50 -12.15 3.89
N GLU A 275 -8.47 -13.24 4.67
CA GLU A 275 -9.08 -14.51 4.32
C GLU A 275 -10.61 -14.42 4.22
N GLU A 276 -11.26 -13.64 5.07
CA GLU A 276 -12.71 -13.45 4.99
C GLU A 276 -13.10 -12.57 3.82
N MET A 277 -12.33 -11.52 3.57
CA MET A 277 -12.53 -10.64 2.43
C MET A 277 -12.51 -11.44 1.12
N PHE A 278 -11.47 -12.25 0.89
CA PHE A 278 -11.37 -13.04 -0.34
C PHE A 278 -12.35 -14.20 -0.40
N ARG A 279 -12.71 -14.82 0.74
CA ARG A 279 -13.75 -15.86 0.77
C ARG A 279 -15.11 -15.32 0.34
N ARG A 280 -15.48 -14.11 0.74
CA ARG A 280 -16.73 -13.44 0.29
C ARG A 280 -16.74 -13.19 -1.22
N LEU A 281 -15.58 -13.07 -1.83
CA LEU A 281 -15.42 -12.93 -3.28
C LEU A 281 -15.33 -14.27 -4.02
N GLY A 282 -15.50 -15.41 -3.33
CA GLY A 282 -15.44 -16.75 -3.90
C GLY A 282 -14.07 -17.40 -3.88
N GLY A 283 -13.07 -16.81 -3.22
CA GLY A 283 -11.76 -17.42 -3.04
C GLY A 283 -11.79 -18.58 -2.06
N ASP A 284 -11.09 -19.67 -2.39
CA ASP A 284 -10.87 -20.80 -1.48
C ASP A 284 -9.65 -20.51 -0.60
N ILE A 285 -9.90 -19.92 0.57
CA ILE A 285 -8.87 -19.48 1.51
C ILE A 285 -9.38 -19.65 2.94
N VAL A 286 -8.52 -20.17 3.82
CA VAL A 286 -8.80 -20.35 5.24
C VAL A 286 -7.61 -19.90 6.08
N ARG A 287 -7.89 -19.43 7.29
CA ARG A 287 -6.87 -19.18 8.31
C ARG A 287 -6.79 -20.41 9.23
N GLU A 288 -5.61 -20.98 9.36
CA GLU A 288 -5.32 -22.06 10.30
C GLU A 288 -4.58 -21.48 11.52
N SER A 289 -4.95 -21.93 12.74
CA SER A 289 -4.22 -21.61 13.95
C SER A 289 -3.11 -22.65 14.19
N ASN A 290 -1.92 -22.19 14.65
CA ASN A 290 -0.80 -23.09 14.96
C ASN A 290 -1.14 -24.20 15.98
N GLU A 291 -2.18 -24.04 16.79
CA GLU A 291 -2.63 -25.06 17.75
C GLU A 291 -3.12 -26.36 17.10
N ARG A 292 -3.59 -26.33 15.85
CA ARG A 292 -4.01 -27.54 15.12
C ARG A 292 -2.85 -28.32 14.52
N LEU A 293 -1.73 -27.68 14.21
CA LEU A 293 -0.53 -28.34 13.68
C LEU A 293 0.18 -29.17 14.77
N ILE A 294 0.18 -28.72 16.01
CA ILE A 294 0.76 -29.46 17.15
C ILE A 294 -0.05 -30.72 17.49
N ALA A 295 -1.36 -30.72 17.25
CA ALA A 295 -2.24 -31.85 17.54
C ALA A 295 -2.19 -32.97 16.48
N LEU A 296 -1.68 -32.70 15.28
CA LEU A 296 -1.56 -33.69 14.20
C LEU A 296 -0.23 -34.45 14.19
N ASP A 297 0.82 -33.85 14.74
CA ASP A 297 2.14 -34.51 14.91
C ASP A 297 2.23 -35.40 16.17
N ALA A 298 1.21 -35.40 17.01
CA ALA A 298 1.14 -36.19 18.26
C ALA A 298 0.31 -37.49 18.13
N ARG A 299 0.04 -37.96 16.88
CA ARG A 299 -0.68 -39.23 16.66
C ARG A 299 0.11 -40.22 15.83
#